data_ef24f7bd8b7c48fe1bfeff8dce1d2926
#
_entry.id   ef24f7bd8b7c48fe1bfeff8dce1d2926
#
_cell.length_a   1.000
_cell.length_b   1.000
_cell.length_c   1.000
_cell.angle_alpha   90.00
_cell.angle_beta   90.00
_cell.angle_gamma   90.00
#
_symmetry.space_group_name_H-M   'P 1'
#
loop_
_entity.id
_entity.type
_entity.pdbx_description
1 polymer ?
#
loop_
_entity_poly.entity_id
_entity_poly.type
_entity_poly.pdbx_seq_one_letter_code
_entity_poly.pdbx_strand_id
1 'polypeptide(L)'
;GYQFRLVSYNILAQVYVKSAFFPHSPSASLKWKARSKAVLTELKSFNADLMCIQELDEYDTFYRKNMESSGYSSIYVQRSGDKRDGCGIFYKPKSVELLQKEVIHYNDLVETCHLNDNVISAPSNNSSPSEESSGKEDNKKRGDPNDPRVRLKRDCVGLLAAFKLGDPCEHILIVANTHIYWDPEWIDVKLAQAKYLLSKVSEFEKIIANKFTCKPSVIIAGDFNSTPGDKVYTITFYQLAPNLRTKPWSNCAACMLRTEGSRSSQIALQVLLERWTTYSCQTAVQ
;
A
#
# COMPACT_ATOMS: atom_id res chain seq x y z
N GLY A 1 -19.24 -6.74 20.47
CA GLY A 1 -17.95 -6.79 19.75
C GLY A 1 -17.30 -5.42 19.69
N TYR A 2 -16.01 -5.36 19.60
CA TYR A 2 -15.26 -4.11 19.38
C TYR A 2 -15.38 -3.69 17.91
N GLN A 3 -15.67 -2.43 17.67
CA GLN A 3 -15.78 -1.86 16.32
C GLN A 3 -14.73 -0.75 16.17
N PHE A 4 -14.01 -0.77 15.06
CA PHE A 4 -13.12 0.31 14.64
C PHE A 4 -13.28 0.56 13.14
N ARG A 5 -12.92 1.75 12.72
CA ARG A 5 -12.98 2.16 11.30
C ARG A 5 -11.57 2.25 10.74
N LEU A 6 -11.30 1.48 9.67
CA LEU A 6 -10.08 1.58 8.89
C LEU A 6 -10.43 2.08 7.48
N VAL A 7 -9.63 3.00 6.96
CA VAL A 7 -9.73 3.53 5.60
C VAL A 7 -8.41 3.27 4.88
N SER A 8 -8.48 2.86 3.62
CA SER A 8 -7.34 2.85 2.69
C SER A 8 -7.63 3.81 1.56
N TYR A 9 -6.70 4.76 1.31
CA TYR A 9 -6.96 5.85 0.39
C TYR A 9 -5.68 6.34 -0.29
N ASN A 10 -5.64 6.26 -1.64
CA ASN A 10 -4.59 6.89 -2.44
C ASN A 10 -4.97 8.35 -2.68
N ILE A 11 -4.20 9.30 -2.15
CA ILE A 11 -4.50 10.73 -2.22
C ILE A 11 -4.06 11.39 -3.52
N LEU A 12 -3.42 10.68 -4.41
CA LEU A 12 -2.81 11.18 -5.64
C LEU A 12 -1.78 12.30 -5.38
N ALA A 13 -0.52 11.96 -5.30
CA ALA A 13 0.56 12.93 -5.05
C ALA A 13 0.56 14.06 -6.07
N GLN A 14 0.84 15.27 -5.63
CA GLN A 14 0.77 16.48 -6.47
C GLN A 14 1.67 16.38 -7.71
N VAL A 15 2.78 15.67 -7.62
CA VAL A 15 3.71 15.47 -8.75
C VAL A 15 3.08 14.74 -9.93
N TYR A 16 2.05 13.92 -9.68
CA TYR A 16 1.32 13.16 -10.71
C TYR A 16 0.11 13.91 -11.26
N VAL A 17 -0.25 15.06 -10.68
CA VAL A 17 -1.38 15.88 -11.10
C VAL A 17 -0.97 16.77 -12.27
N LYS A 18 -1.01 16.22 -13.48
CA LYS A 18 -0.74 16.96 -14.72
C LYS A 18 -2.07 17.21 -15.44
N SER A 19 -2.30 18.46 -15.88
CA SER A 19 -3.55 18.85 -16.55
C SER A 19 -3.89 17.98 -17.77
N ALA A 20 -2.88 17.46 -18.47
CA ALA A 20 -3.08 16.55 -19.60
C ALA A 20 -3.78 15.23 -19.20
N PHE A 21 -3.63 14.79 -17.97
CA PHE A 21 -4.30 13.57 -17.46
C PHE A 21 -5.71 13.85 -16.90
N PHE A 22 -6.04 15.11 -16.69
CA PHE A 22 -7.31 15.54 -16.12
C PHE A 22 -7.99 16.62 -16.99
N PRO A 23 -8.30 16.33 -18.27
CA PRO A 23 -8.78 17.32 -19.23
C PRO A 23 -10.16 17.89 -18.86
N HIS A 24 -10.94 17.17 -18.06
CA HIS A 24 -12.28 17.59 -17.60
C HIS A 24 -12.28 18.31 -16.26
N SER A 25 -11.15 18.41 -15.59
CA SER A 25 -11.05 19.06 -14.28
C SER A 25 -10.64 20.53 -14.47
N PRO A 26 -11.29 21.47 -13.75
CA PRO A 26 -10.87 22.87 -13.73
C PRO A 26 -9.41 23.00 -13.28
N SER A 27 -8.60 23.74 -14.02
CA SER A 27 -7.17 23.88 -13.71
C SER A 27 -6.88 24.44 -12.31
N ALA A 28 -7.79 25.25 -11.78
CA ALA A 28 -7.70 25.77 -10.42
C ALA A 28 -7.79 24.66 -9.37
N SER A 29 -8.61 23.62 -9.61
CA SER A 29 -8.79 22.49 -8.71
C SER A 29 -7.58 21.55 -8.69
N LEU A 30 -6.76 21.56 -9.72
CA LEU A 30 -5.54 20.74 -9.83
C LEU A 30 -4.34 21.34 -9.07
N LYS A 31 -4.44 22.59 -8.63
CA LYS A 31 -3.36 23.25 -7.92
C LYS A 31 -3.23 22.75 -6.48
N TRP A 32 -2.00 22.62 -6.00
CA TRP A 32 -1.69 22.18 -4.63
C TRP A 32 -2.53 22.88 -3.57
N LYS A 33 -2.64 24.23 -3.63
CA LYS A 33 -3.41 25.00 -2.64
C LYS A 33 -4.88 24.58 -2.52
N ALA A 34 -5.51 24.19 -3.63
CA ALA A 34 -6.88 23.72 -3.62
C ALA A 34 -6.95 22.25 -3.17
N ARG A 35 -6.12 21.40 -3.78
CA ARG A 35 -6.11 19.97 -3.51
C ARG A 35 -5.71 19.64 -2.08
N SER A 36 -4.66 20.24 -1.55
CA SER A 36 -4.21 19.95 -0.19
C SER A 36 -5.30 20.18 0.86
N LYS A 37 -6.08 21.26 0.68
CA LYS A 37 -7.22 21.55 1.57
C LYS A 37 -8.35 20.54 1.39
N ALA A 38 -8.69 20.20 0.16
CA ALA A 38 -9.76 19.24 -0.15
C ALA A 38 -9.40 17.84 0.40
N VAL A 39 -8.20 17.34 0.11
CA VAL A 39 -7.72 16.06 0.63
C VAL A 39 -7.69 16.05 2.15
N LEU A 40 -7.18 17.10 2.79
CA LEU A 40 -7.16 17.18 4.25
C LEU A 40 -8.56 17.16 4.85
N THR A 41 -9.52 17.86 4.22
CA THR A 41 -10.94 17.86 4.65
C THR A 41 -11.52 16.46 4.51
N GLU A 42 -11.25 15.80 3.40
CA GLU A 42 -11.69 14.42 3.14
C GLU A 42 -11.14 13.45 4.20
N LEU A 43 -9.82 13.45 4.43
CA LEU A 43 -9.19 12.60 5.45
C LEU A 43 -9.81 12.80 6.83
N LYS A 44 -10.11 14.06 7.21
CA LYS A 44 -10.76 14.36 8.48
C LYS A 44 -12.22 13.89 8.51
N SER A 45 -12.93 13.95 7.38
CA SER A 45 -14.33 13.55 7.27
C SER A 45 -14.53 12.05 7.52
N PHE A 46 -13.56 11.21 7.17
CA PHE A 46 -13.63 9.78 7.44
C PHE A 46 -13.75 9.46 8.92
N ASN A 47 -13.20 10.30 9.78
CA ASN A 47 -13.17 10.11 11.24
C ASN A 47 -12.72 8.69 11.64
N ALA A 48 -11.84 8.10 10.82
CA ALA A 48 -11.38 6.73 10.99
C ALA A 48 -10.42 6.58 12.18
N ASP A 49 -10.37 5.39 12.75
CA ASP A 49 -9.40 5.07 13.80
C ASP A 49 -8.01 4.79 13.23
N LEU A 50 -7.98 4.22 12.00
CA LEU A 50 -6.78 3.92 11.22
C LEU A 50 -6.99 4.35 9.77
N MET A 51 -6.01 5.02 9.18
CA MET A 51 -6.01 5.40 7.76
C MET A 51 -4.70 4.99 7.11
N CYS A 52 -4.77 4.11 6.13
CA CYS A 52 -3.66 3.68 5.27
C CYS A 52 -3.65 4.56 4.02
N ILE A 53 -2.66 5.43 3.91
CA ILE A 53 -2.59 6.44 2.84
C ILE A 53 -1.46 6.08 1.88
N GLN A 54 -1.74 6.15 0.59
CA GLN A 54 -0.78 5.95 -0.49
C GLN A 54 -0.60 7.27 -1.26
N GLU A 55 0.52 7.39 -1.96
CA GLU A 55 0.96 8.61 -2.64
C GLU A 55 0.98 9.83 -1.71
N LEU A 56 1.34 9.59 -0.44
CA LEU A 56 1.44 10.63 0.56
C LEU A 56 2.72 11.43 0.32
N ASP A 57 2.56 12.56 -0.35
CA ASP A 57 3.58 13.59 -0.50
C ASP A 57 3.42 14.68 0.58
N GLU A 58 4.34 15.63 0.63
CA GLU A 58 4.27 16.76 1.59
C GLU A 58 3.92 16.32 3.03
N TYR A 59 4.35 15.11 3.43
CA TYR A 59 4.04 14.55 4.73
C TYR A 59 4.52 15.45 5.88
N ASP A 60 5.82 15.78 5.91
CA ASP A 60 6.40 16.58 6.99
C ASP A 60 6.00 18.06 6.91
N THR A 61 5.81 18.58 5.69
CA THR A 61 5.53 20.00 5.46
C THR A 61 4.07 20.35 5.67
N PHE A 62 3.16 19.40 5.45
CA PHE A 62 1.72 19.69 5.47
C PHE A 62 0.89 18.65 6.24
N TYR A 63 0.86 17.37 5.83
CA TYR A 63 -0.15 16.44 6.33
C TYR A 63 0.07 16.05 7.79
N ARG A 64 1.29 15.76 8.21
CA ARG A 64 1.59 15.34 9.58
C ARG A 64 1.04 16.31 10.61
N LYS A 65 1.45 17.58 10.55
CA LYS A 65 1.04 18.61 11.52
C LYS A 65 -0.47 18.84 11.52
N ASN A 66 -1.09 18.86 10.34
CA ASN A 66 -2.54 19.08 10.21
C ASN A 66 -3.37 17.90 10.74
N MET A 67 -2.87 16.67 10.64
CA MET A 67 -3.54 15.49 11.18
C MET A 67 -3.29 15.37 12.69
N GLU A 68 -2.08 15.68 13.17
CA GLU A 68 -1.77 15.78 14.61
C GLU A 68 -2.70 16.75 15.32
N SER A 69 -2.96 17.93 14.74
CA SER A 69 -3.91 18.90 15.29
C SER A 69 -5.36 18.39 15.39
N SER A 70 -5.65 17.31 14.68
CA SER A 70 -6.96 16.64 14.71
C SER A 70 -6.96 15.36 15.56
N GLY A 71 -5.92 15.14 16.35
CA GLY A 71 -5.82 14.03 17.29
C GLY A 71 -5.29 12.73 16.71
N TYR A 72 -4.63 12.77 15.54
CA TYR A 72 -3.98 11.61 14.94
C TYR A 72 -2.48 11.61 15.24
N SER A 73 -1.95 10.43 15.48
CA SER A 73 -0.52 10.12 15.33
C SER A 73 -0.29 9.46 13.99
N SER A 74 0.96 9.35 13.56
CA SER A 74 1.27 8.74 12.25
C SER A 74 2.64 8.09 12.20
N ILE A 75 2.76 7.15 11.27
CA ILE A 75 4.03 6.59 10.79
C ILE A 75 4.07 6.74 9.28
N TYR A 76 5.26 6.94 8.73
CA TYR A 76 5.45 7.23 7.32
C TYR A 76 6.74 6.59 6.80
N VAL A 77 6.74 6.22 5.54
CA VAL A 77 7.92 5.87 4.76
C VAL A 77 7.85 6.53 3.38
N GLN A 78 8.89 7.24 3.02
CA GLN A 78 9.05 7.80 1.69
C GLN A 78 9.63 6.75 0.75
N ARG A 79 9.21 6.76 -0.49
CA ARG A 79 9.80 5.96 -1.56
C ARG A 79 11.27 6.36 -1.77
N SER A 80 12.09 5.40 -2.18
CA SER A 80 13.50 5.63 -2.49
C SER A 80 13.70 6.39 -3.81
N GLY A 81 14.96 6.68 -4.13
CA GLY A 81 15.33 7.45 -5.32
C GLY A 81 14.84 8.90 -5.25
N ASP A 82 14.45 9.44 -6.40
CA ASP A 82 13.96 10.83 -6.53
C ASP A 82 12.45 10.98 -6.24
N LYS A 83 11.82 9.96 -5.66
CA LYS A 83 10.38 9.97 -5.35
C LYS A 83 10.11 10.81 -4.11
N ARG A 84 9.04 11.59 -4.14
CA ARG A 84 8.64 12.48 -3.05
C ARG A 84 7.41 12.02 -2.29
N ASP A 85 6.74 11.01 -2.80
CA ASP A 85 5.59 10.37 -2.19
C ASP A 85 5.98 9.11 -1.41
N GLY A 86 5.06 8.59 -0.64
CA GLY A 86 5.28 7.36 0.12
C GLY A 86 3.99 6.79 0.67
N CYS A 87 4.13 5.91 1.64
CA CYS A 87 3.03 5.30 2.38
C CYS A 87 3.01 5.80 3.83
N GLY A 88 1.82 6.12 4.33
CA GLY A 88 1.64 6.52 5.72
C GLY A 88 0.47 5.82 6.37
N ILE A 89 0.54 5.64 7.69
CA ILE A 89 -0.60 5.20 8.50
C ILE A 89 -0.85 6.28 9.55
N PHE A 90 -2.02 6.92 9.46
CA PHE A 90 -2.52 7.80 10.52
C PHE A 90 -3.42 6.98 11.44
N TYR A 91 -3.30 7.20 12.74
CA TYR A 91 -4.08 6.46 13.74
C TYR A 91 -4.45 7.35 14.92
N LYS A 92 -5.59 7.06 15.56
CA LYS A 92 -6.04 7.75 16.77
C LYS A 92 -5.45 7.05 18.01
N PRO A 93 -4.57 7.71 18.79
CA PRO A 93 -4.01 7.11 20.01
C PRO A 93 -5.07 6.75 21.07
N LYS A 94 -6.26 7.36 20.98
CA LYS A 94 -7.39 7.02 21.85
C LYS A 94 -8.04 5.67 21.53
N SER A 95 -7.92 5.21 20.29
CA SER A 95 -8.53 3.96 19.80
C SER A 95 -7.52 2.82 19.73
N VAL A 96 -6.26 3.13 19.42
CA VAL A 96 -5.22 2.11 19.19
C VAL A 96 -3.87 2.60 19.69
N GLU A 97 -3.07 1.69 20.23
CA GLU A 97 -1.69 1.92 20.66
C GLU A 97 -0.72 1.26 19.68
N LEU A 98 0.24 2.02 19.14
CA LEU A 98 1.29 1.48 18.27
C LEU A 98 2.32 0.71 19.12
N LEU A 99 2.44 -0.59 18.89
CA LEU A 99 3.38 -1.47 19.61
C LEU A 99 4.71 -1.64 18.88
N GLN A 100 4.65 -1.81 17.58
CA GLN A 100 5.83 -2.05 16.72
C GLN A 100 5.53 -1.69 15.27
N LYS A 101 6.57 -1.27 14.53
CA LYS A 101 6.49 -1.01 13.10
C LYS A 101 7.69 -1.60 12.38
N GLU A 102 7.51 -1.91 11.08
CA GLU A 102 8.55 -2.30 10.15
C GLU A 102 8.32 -1.62 8.80
N VAL A 103 9.40 -1.26 8.12
CA VAL A 103 9.36 -0.67 6.78
C VAL A 103 9.73 -1.74 5.75
N ILE A 104 9.02 -1.78 4.64
CA ILE A 104 9.31 -2.65 3.50
C ILE A 104 9.87 -1.79 2.37
N HIS A 105 11.09 -2.10 1.95
CA HIS A 105 11.68 -1.57 0.72
C HIS A 105 11.65 -2.67 -0.35
N TYR A 106 10.85 -2.50 -1.39
CA TYR A 106 10.74 -3.53 -2.44
C TYR A 106 12.00 -3.63 -3.30
N ASN A 107 12.89 -2.66 -3.25
CA ASN A 107 14.20 -2.77 -3.89
C ASN A 107 15.07 -3.89 -3.30
N ASP A 108 14.79 -4.32 -2.05
CA ASP A 108 15.48 -5.45 -1.39
C ASP A 108 15.19 -6.80 -2.09
N LEU A 109 14.15 -6.87 -2.92
CA LEU A 109 13.88 -8.03 -3.78
C LEU A 109 15.07 -8.40 -4.69
N VAL A 110 15.88 -7.41 -5.07
CA VAL A 110 17.06 -7.64 -5.90
C VAL A 110 18.06 -8.54 -5.19
N GLU A 111 18.24 -8.38 -3.88
CA GLU A 111 19.15 -9.18 -3.08
C GLU A 111 18.69 -10.64 -2.95
N THR A 112 17.37 -10.86 -2.91
CA THR A 112 16.81 -12.21 -2.82
C THR A 112 17.00 -13.02 -4.11
N CYS A 113 17.18 -12.38 -5.26
CA CYS A 113 17.49 -13.04 -6.53
C CYS A 113 18.89 -13.66 -6.52
N HIS A 114 19.87 -13.04 -5.84
CA HIS A 114 21.25 -13.54 -5.77
C HIS A 114 21.38 -14.84 -4.95
N LEU A 115 20.50 -15.09 -4.01
CA LEU A 115 20.53 -16.31 -3.20
C LEU A 115 20.06 -17.53 -3.97
N ASN A 116 19.27 -17.35 -5.02
CA ASN A 116 18.74 -18.43 -5.86
C ASN A 116 19.62 -18.73 -7.09
N ASP A 117 20.42 -17.77 -7.57
CA ASP A 117 21.29 -17.94 -8.75
C ASP A 117 22.50 -18.86 -8.50
N ASN A 118 22.84 -19.13 -7.24
CA ASN A 118 23.90 -20.09 -6.89
C ASN A 118 23.50 -21.57 -7.14
N VAL A 119 22.32 -21.85 -7.64
CA VAL A 119 21.81 -23.23 -7.86
C VAL A 119 21.65 -23.59 -9.34
N ILE A 120 21.67 -22.63 -10.27
CA ILE A 120 21.48 -22.94 -11.70
C ILE A 120 22.51 -22.18 -12.55
N SER A 121 23.64 -22.83 -12.77
CA SER A 121 24.59 -22.46 -13.82
C SER A 121 24.40 -23.37 -15.03
N ALA A 122 23.90 -22.85 -16.13
CA ALA A 122 24.18 -23.32 -17.48
C ALA A 122 23.81 -22.27 -18.53
N PRO A 123 24.61 -22.07 -19.59
CA PRO A 123 24.44 -20.95 -20.51
C PRO A 123 23.60 -21.34 -21.73
N SER A 124 22.82 -20.43 -22.24
CA SER A 124 22.40 -20.49 -23.65
C SER A 124 22.39 -19.10 -24.27
N ASN A 125 23.24 -18.96 -25.29
CA ASN A 125 23.27 -17.90 -26.27
C ASN A 125 21.99 -17.90 -27.15
N ASN A 126 21.45 -16.74 -27.49
CA ASN A 126 21.34 -16.23 -28.86
C ASN A 126 20.39 -15.03 -28.96
N SER A 127 20.95 -13.96 -29.35
CA SER A 127 20.63 -12.82 -30.20
C SER A 127 19.30 -12.79 -30.97
N SER A 128 18.57 -11.67 -30.95
CA SER A 128 18.49 -10.66 -32.02
C SER A 128 17.45 -9.57 -31.68
N PRO A 129 17.58 -8.35 -32.19
CA PRO A 129 16.86 -7.18 -31.71
C PRO A 129 15.60 -6.91 -32.54
N SER A 130 14.57 -6.41 -31.91
CA SER A 130 13.44 -5.76 -32.59
C SER A 130 12.90 -4.59 -31.78
N GLU A 131 13.04 -3.47 -32.35
CA GLU A 131 12.27 -2.22 -32.49
C GLU A 131 11.52 -1.59 -31.30
N GLU A 132 11.73 -0.32 -31.29
CA GLU A 132 11.44 0.74 -30.37
C GLU A 132 9.94 1.10 -30.24
N SER A 133 9.47 1.32 -29.03
CA SER A 133 8.31 2.16 -28.76
C SER A 133 8.55 3.10 -27.58
N SER A 134 7.99 4.26 -27.68
CA SER A 134 8.21 5.50 -26.97
C SER A 134 7.88 5.45 -25.48
N GLY A 135 8.87 5.29 -24.66
CA GLY A 135 8.87 5.42 -23.20
C GLY A 135 10.28 5.68 -22.67
N LYS A 136 11.12 6.34 -23.47
CA LYS A 136 12.58 6.18 -23.52
C LYS A 136 13.42 7.02 -22.56
N GLU A 137 12.91 7.97 -21.82
CA GLU A 137 13.80 8.88 -21.06
C GLU A 137 14.13 8.41 -19.65
N ASP A 138 13.21 7.76 -18.93
CA ASP A 138 13.48 7.27 -17.58
C ASP A 138 14.27 5.95 -17.53
N ASN A 139 14.18 5.14 -18.59
CA ASN A 139 14.85 3.83 -18.62
C ASN A 139 16.35 3.90 -18.96
N LYS A 140 16.81 4.92 -19.69
CA LYS A 140 18.26 5.06 -20.04
C LYS A 140 19.17 5.24 -18.83
N LYS A 141 18.66 5.76 -17.72
CA LYS A 141 19.43 5.95 -16.48
C LYS A 141 19.52 4.69 -15.58
N ARG A 142 18.69 3.67 -15.82
CA ARG A 142 18.52 2.53 -14.91
C ARG A 142 19.18 1.22 -15.38
N GLY A 143 19.66 1.13 -16.59
CA GLY A 143 20.25 -0.09 -17.19
C GLY A 143 19.23 -0.92 -17.99
N ASP A 144 19.60 -2.16 -18.37
CA ASP A 144 18.78 -3.06 -19.17
C ASP A 144 17.51 -3.47 -18.40
N PRO A 145 16.29 -3.15 -18.89
CA PRO A 145 15.04 -3.53 -18.23
C PRO A 145 14.77 -5.04 -18.21
N ASN A 146 15.51 -5.84 -18.97
CA ASN A 146 15.44 -7.30 -18.94
C ASN A 146 16.31 -7.91 -17.84
N ASP A 147 17.28 -7.16 -17.29
CA ASP A 147 18.04 -7.60 -16.13
C ASP A 147 17.11 -7.56 -14.88
N PRO A 148 16.86 -8.69 -14.20
CA PRO A 148 16.02 -8.74 -13.01
C PRO A 148 16.43 -7.71 -11.94
N ARG A 149 17.72 -7.42 -11.80
CA ARG A 149 18.26 -6.44 -10.84
C ARG A 149 17.83 -5.01 -11.16
N VAL A 150 17.69 -4.70 -12.45
CA VAL A 150 17.18 -3.42 -12.92
C VAL A 150 15.67 -3.41 -12.89
N ARG A 151 15.05 -4.53 -13.34
CA ARG A 151 13.62 -4.67 -13.48
C ARG A 151 12.88 -4.55 -12.14
N LEU A 152 13.39 -5.15 -11.07
CA LEU A 152 12.78 -5.17 -9.75
C LEU A 152 12.97 -3.86 -8.95
N LYS A 153 13.93 -3.01 -9.32
CA LYS A 153 14.16 -1.70 -8.67
C LYS A 153 13.12 -0.68 -9.11
N ARG A 154 12.02 -0.56 -8.36
CA ARG A 154 10.90 0.35 -8.67
C ARG A 154 10.62 1.38 -7.58
N ASP A 155 11.47 1.43 -6.55
CA ASP A 155 11.38 2.38 -5.44
C ASP A 155 10.03 2.34 -4.69
N CYS A 156 9.32 1.21 -4.78
CA CYS A 156 8.07 1.00 -4.06
C CYS A 156 8.35 0.67 -2.59
N VAL A 157 7.40 1.01 -1.72
CA VAL A 157 7.52 0.83 -0.27
C VAL A 157 6.23 0.34 0.35
N GLY A 158 6.33 -0.19 1.55
CA GLY A 158 5.22 -0.54 2.40
C GLY A 158 5.55 -0.33 3.88
N LEU A 159 4.52 -0.32 4.70
CA LEU A 159 4.58 -0.23 6.15
C LEU A 159 3.87 -1.39 6.78
N LEU A 160 4.48 -2.01 7.79
CA LEU A 160 3.82 -2.92 8.72
C LEU A 160 3.75 -2.24 10.08
N ALA A 161 2.61 -2.35 10.75
CA ALA A 161 2.43 -1.84 12.10
C ALA A 161 1.55 -2.76 12.91
N ALA A 162 1.99 -3.07 14.14
CA ALA A 162 1.19 -3.79 15.12
C ALA A 162 0.57 -2.77 16.08
N PHE A 163 -0.74 -2.83 16.20
CA PHE A 163 -1.53 -1.98 17.09
C PHE A 163 -2.24 -2.84 18.15
N LYS A 164 -2.20 -2.40 19.40
CA LYS A 164 -3.10 -2.89 20.43
C LYS A 164 -4.40 -2.09 20.35
N LEU A 165 -5.51 -2.77 20.21
CA LEU A 165 -6.83 -2.15 20.20
C LEU A 165 -7.19 -1.72 21.64
N GLY A 166 -7.91 -0.61 21.76
CA GLY A 166 -8.34 -0.08 23.07
C GLY A 166 -9.35 -0.98 23.79
N ASP A 167 -9.60 -0.61 25.05
CA ASP A 167 -10.58 -1.29 25.90
C ASP A 167 -11.95 -1.46 25.23
N PRO A 168 -12.65 -2.55 25.48
CA PRO A 168 -12.30 -3.75 26.28
C PRO A 168 -11.59 -4.86 25.49
N CYS A 169 -11.16 -4.57 24.25
CA CYS A 169 -10.73 -5.63 23.31
C CYS A 169 -9.30 -6.13 23.58
N GLU A 170 -8.38 -5.22 23.84
CA GLU A 170 -6.93 -5.48 24.04
C GLU A 170 -6.28 -6.38 22.96
N HIS A 171 -6.97 -6.62 21.86
CA HIS A 171 -6.49 -7.49 20.79
C HIS A 171 -5.40 -6.81 19.98
N ILE A 172 -4.43 -7.58 19.48
CA ILE A 172 -3.38 -7.06 18.62
C ILE A 172 -3.79 -7.20 17.14
N LEU A 173 -3.73 -6.08 16.44
CA LEU A 173 -4.01 -5.95 15.02
C LEU A 173 -2.73 -5.57 14.28
N ILE A 174 -2.33 -6.37 13.30
CA ILE A 174 -1.28 -6.01 12.36
C ILE A 174 -1.94 -5.37 11.14
N VAL A 175 -1.47 -4.19 10.77
CA VAL A 175 -1.90 -3.46 9.57
C VAL A 175 -0.71 -3.30 8.65
N ALA A 176 -0.86 -3.79 7.42
CA ALA A 176 0.05 -3.53 6.33
C ALA A 176 -0.53 -2.45 5.41
N ASN A 177 0.26 -1.46 5.05
CA ASN A 177 -0.07 -0.46 4.04
C ASN A 177 1.00 -0.46 2.95
N THR A 178 0.60 -0.58 1.70
CA THR A 178 1.54 -0.67 0.56
C THR A 178 1.04 0.09 -0.66
N HIS A 179 1.98 0.45 -1.52
CA HIS A 179 1.71 0.89 -2.89
C HIS A 179 2.71 0.21 -3.82
N ILE A 180 2.27 -0.85 -4.50
CA ILE A 180 3.12 -1.62 -5.42
C ILE A 180 3.22 -0.94 -6.79
N TYR A 181 4.07 -1.49 -7.68
CA TYR A 181 4.36 -0.88 -8.97
C TYR A 181 3.12 -0.73 -9.84
N TRP A 182 2.99 0.39 -10.53
CA TRP A 182 1.77 0.81 -11.21
C TRP A 182 1.60 0.23 -12.62
N ASP A 183 2.68 -0.06 -13.34
CA ASP A 183 2.65 -0.36 -14.77
C ASP A 183 1.91 -1.68 -15.05
N PRO A 184 0.84 -1.66 -15.86
CA PRO A 184 0.05 -2.86 -16.16
C PRO A 184 0.84 -3.92 -16.95
N GLU A 185 1.87 -3.54 -17.71
CA GLU A 185 2.69 -4.47 -18.49
C GLU A 185 3.71 -5.23 -17.64
N TRP A 186 3.95 -4.78 -16.40
CA TRP A 186 4.94 -5.34 -15.49
C TRP A 186 4.31 -6.23 -14.41
N ILE A 187 3.50 -7.18 -14.86
CA ILE A 187 2.76 -8.09 -13.97
C ILE A 187 3.71 -8.92 -13.10
N ASP A 188 4.85 -9.34 -13.65
CA ASP A 188 5.88 -10.09 -12.95
C ASP A 188 6.46 -9.31 -11.76
N VAL A 189 6.74 -8.03 -11.93
CA VAL A 189 7.23 -7.14 -10.88
C VAL A 189 6.17 -6.95 -9.80
N LYS A 190 4.94 -6.66 -10.18
CA LYS A 190 3.82 -6.52 -9.21
C LYS A 190 3.63 -7.81 -8.42
N LEU A 191 3.72 -8.95 -9.10
CA LEU A 191 3.58 -10.25 -8.48
C LEU A 191 4.73 -10.56 -7.49
N ALA A 192 5.97 -10.23 -7.87
CA ALA A 192 7.12 -10.37 -7.00
C ALA A 192 6.98 -9.49 -5.75
N GLN A 193 6.55 -8.24 -5.92
CA GLN A 193 6.30 -7.32 -4.81
C GLN A 193 5.17 -7.82 -3.89
N ALA A 194 4.07 -8.32 -4.45
CA ALA A 194 2.97 -8.87 -3.65
C ALA A 194 3.41 -10.08 -2.83
N LYS A 195 4.16 -11.02 -3.42
CA LYS A 195 4.73 -12.18 -2.71
C LYS A 195 5.69 -11.77 -1.60
N TYR A 196 6.53 -10.79 -1.87
CA TYR A 196 7.47 -10.25 -0.88
C TYR A 196 6.74 -9.61 0.30
N LEU A 197 5.71 -8.81 0.03
CA LEU A 197 4.83 -8.27 1.07
C LEU A 197 4.28 -9.38 1.97
N LEU A 198 3.72 -10.44 1.38
CA LEU A 198 3.14 -11.55 2.12
C LEU A 198 4.17 -12.29 2.99
N SER A 199 5.38 -12.47 2.48
CA SER A 199 6.49 -13.02 3.28
C SER A 199 6.81 -12.13 4.47
N LYS A 200 6.97 -10.82 4.25
CA LYS A 200 7.24 -9.84 5.31
C LYS A 200 6.11 -9.76 6.35
N VAL A 201 4.87 -9.80 5.92
CA VAL A 201 3.71 -9.87 6.82
C VAL A 201 3.77 -11.13 7.69
N SER A 202 4.06 -12.30 7.10
CA SER A 202 4.18 -13.56 7.84
C SER A 202 5.33 -13.57 8.84
N GLU A 203 6.48 -12.99 8.47
CA GLU A 203 7.63 -12.83 9.37
C GLU A 203 7.27 -11.91 10.55
N PHE A 204 6.67 -10.75 10.26
CA PHE A 204 6.25 -9.79 11.27
C PHE A 204 5.16 -10.35 12.20
N GLU A 205 4.19 -11.10 11.65
CA GLU A 205 3.16 -11.79 12.45
C GLU A 205 3.79 -12.74 13.47
N LYS A 206 4.79 -13.54 13.07
CA LYS A 206 5.52 -14.45 13.98
C LYS A 206 6.26 -13.68 15.08
N ILE A 207 6.93 -12.57 14.72
CA ILE A 207 7.63 -11.72 15.69
C ILE A 207 6.67 -11.18 16.74
N ILE A 208 5.53 -10.63 16.29
CA ILE A 208 4.51 -10.07 17.19
C ILE A 208 3.86 -11.16 18.05
N ALA A 209 3.49 -12.30 17.46
CA ALA A 209 2.89 -13.42 18.17
C ALA A 209 3.81 -13.93 19.29
N ASN A 210 5.10 -14.07 19.01
CA ASN A 210 6.08 -14.52 20.01
C ASN A 210 6.32 -13.48 21.10
N LYS A 211 6.48 -12.20 20.71
CA LYS A 211 6.80 -11.11 21.63
C LYS A 211 5.67 -10.84 22.64
N PHE A 212 4.43 -10.93 22.19
CA PHE A 212 3.26 -10.62 23.01
C PHE A 212 2.45 -11.85 23.44
N THR A 213 2.92 -13.05 23.10
CA THR A 213 2.27 -14.33 23.41
C THR A 213 0.79 -14.32 23.03
N CYS A 214 0.50 -13.86 21.81
CA CYS A 214 -0.85 -13.68 21.30
C CYS A 214 -0.99 -14.22 19.87
N LYS A 215 -2.23 -14.27 19.40
CA LYS A 215 -2.54 -14.50 17.98
C LYS A 215 -3.09 -13.21 17.39
N PRO A 216 -2.26 -12.42 16.68
CA PRO A 216 -2.72 -11.17 16.10
C PRO A 216 -3.67 -11.42 14.92
N SER A 217 -4.54 -10.47 14.65
CA SER A 217 -5.26 -10.40 13.36
C SER A 217 -4.45 -9.57 12.37
N VAL A 218 -4.56 -9.87 11.09
CA VAL A 218 -3.83 -9.18 10.02
C VAL A 218 -4.81 -8.53 9.06
N ILE A 219 -4.57 -7.25 8.76
CA ILE A 219 -5.22 -6.51 7.67
C ILE A 219 -4.13 -6.06 6.71
N ILE A 220 -4.32 -6.35 5.42
CA ILE A 220 -3.49 -5.80 4.36
C ILE A 220 -4.34 -4.81 3.57
N ALA A 221 -3.86 -3.58 3.54
CA ALA A 221 -4.47 -2.45 2.83
C ALA A 221 -3.45 -1.82 1.88
N GLY A 222 -3.91 -1.08 0.90
CA GLY A 222 -3.02 -0.38 -0.01
C GLY A 222 -3.53 -0.32 -1.45
N ASP A 223 -2.69 0.25 -2.30
CA ASP A 223 -2.91 0.29 -3.73
C ASP A 223 -2.05 -0.79 -4.43
N PHE A 224 -2.71 -1.84 -4.87
CA PHE A 224 -2.05 -2.98 -5.54
C PHE A 224 -1.95 -2.79 -7.06
N ASN A 225 -2.41 -1.66 -7.60
CA ASN A 225 -2.42 -1.40 -9.03
C ASN A 225 -2.91 -2.60 -9.85
N SER A 226 -3.92 -3.29 -9.34
CA SER A 226 -4.40 -4.58 -9.83
C SER A 226 -5.90 -4.66 -9.73
N THR A 227 -6.52 -5.27 -10.73
CA THR A 227 -7.97 -5.43 -10.80
C THR A 227 -8.40 -6.81 -10.30
N PRO A 228 -9.64 -6.97 -9.82
CA PRO A 228 -10.17 -8.28 -9.49
C PRO A 228 -10.07 -9.23 -10.67
N GLY A 229 -9.47 -10.42 -10.42
CA GLY A 229 -9.26 -11.45 -11.45
C GLY A 229 -7.85 -11.51 -12.03
N ASP A 230 -6.99 -10.51 -11.80
CA ASP A 230 -5.59 -10.63 -12.17
C ASP A 230 -4.79 -11.52 -11.19
N LYS A 231 -3.56 -11.89 -11.61
CA LYS A 231 -2.71 -12.80 -10.83
C LYS A 231 -2.30 -12.21 -9.49
N VAL A 232 -2.07 -10.92 -9.40
CA VAL A 232 -1.67 -10.23 -8.17
C VAL A 232 -2.81 -10.26 -7.17
N TYR A 233 -4.01 -9.88 -7.62
CA TYR A 233 -5.23 -9.96 -6.81
C TYR A 233 -5.46 -11.39 -6.32
N THR A 234 -5.39 -12.36 -7.22
CA THR A 234 -5.61 -13.77 -6.92
C THR A 234 -4.64 -14.30 -5.86
N ILE A 235 -3.33 -14.06 -6.02
CA ILE A 235 -2.32 -14.55 -5.06
C ILE A 235 -2.49 -13.87 -3.71
N THR A 236 -2.63 -12.54 -3.69
CA THR A 236 -2.80 -11.80 -2.44
C THR A 236 -4.04 -12.28 -1.69
N PHE A 237 -5.12 -12.49 -2.42
CA PHE A 237 -6.40 -12.92 -1.83
C PHE A 237 -6.36 -14.38 -1.34
N TYR A 238 -5.90 -15.33 -2.16
CA TYR A 238 -5.94 -16.75 -1.81
C TYR A 238 -4.91 -17.19 -0.78
N GLN A 239 -3.74 -16.55 -0.72
CA GLN A 239 -2.74 -16.87 0.30
C GLN A 239 -3.11 -16.36 1.69
N LEU A 240 -3.84 -15.25 1.77
CA LEU A 240 -4.27 -14.68 3.06
C LEU A 240 -5.56 -15.31 3.58
N ALA A 241 -6.40 -15.81 2.71
CA ALA A 241 -7.71 -16.29 3.09
C ALA A 241 -8.10 -17.60 2.39
N PRO A 242 -7.37 -18.71 2.58
CA PRO A 242 -7.69 -19.98 1.94
C PRO A 242 -9.10 -20.49 2.29
N ASN A 243 -9.69 -19.99 3.38
CA ASN A 243 -11.01 -20.40 3.89
C ASN A 243 -12.09 -19.31 3.89
N LEU A 244 -11.78 -18.09 3.40
CA LEU A 244 -12.75 -17.00 3.36
C LEU A 244 -13.44 -16.93 1.99
N ARG A 245 -14.68 -17.45 1.90
CA ARG A 245 -15.60 -17.13 0.81
C ARG A 245 -16.17 -15.73 1.02
N THR A 246 -15.43 -14.69 0.70
CA THR A 246 -15.95 -13.32 0.68
C THR A 246 -16.25 -12.91 -0.74
N LYS A 247 -17.39 -12.20 -0.93
CA LYS A 247 -17.75 -11.64 -2.24
C LYS A 247 -16.63 -10.72 -2.73
N PRO A 248 -16.25 -10.79 -4.02
CA PRO A 248 -15.24 -9.88 -4.57
C PRO A 248 -15.75 -8.44 -4.50
N TRP A 249 -15.01 -7.60 -3.80
CA TRP A 249 -15.23 -6.17 -3.78
C TRP A 249 -14.66 -5.56 -5.05
N SER A 250 -15.47 -4.83 -5.77
CA SER A 250 -15.08 -4.21 -7.03
C SER A 250 -14.27 -2.94 -6.75
N ASN A 251 -13.10 -2.87 -7.37
CA ASN A 251 -12.23 -1.72 -7.67
C ASN A 251 -11.31 -1.15 -6.57
N CYS A 252 -10.03 -1.27 -6.85
CA CYS A 252 -8.85 -0.44 -6.54
C CYS A 252 -8.27 -0.37 -5.12
N ALA A 253 -8.90 -0.75 -4.07
CA ALA A 253 -8.21 -0.94 -2.79
C ALA A 253 -8.60 -2.30 -2.22
N ALA A 254 -7.69 -3.25 -2.19
CA ALA A 254 -7.94 -4.52 -1.53
C ALA A 254 -7.64 -4.38 -0.05
N CYS A 255 -8.68 -4.47 0.77
CA CYS A 255 -8.51 -4.69 2.19
C CYS A 255 -8.79 -6.16 2.48
N MET A 256 -7.82 -6.87 3.05
CA MET A 256 -7.94 -8.29 3.37
C MET A 256 -7.83 -8.50 4.86
N LEU A 257 -8.80 -9.19 5.42
CA LEU A 257 -8.83 -9.56 6.82
C LEU A 257 -8.55 -11.06 6.96
N ARG A 258 -7.52 -11.42 7.72
CA ARG A 258 -7.32 -12.79 8.22
C ARG A 258 -7.70 -12.85 9.69
N THR A 259 -8.78 -13.57 10.00
CA THR A 259 -9.13 -13.96 11.36
C THR A 259 -9.17 -15.47 11.40
N GLU A 260 -8.29 -16.11 12.18
CA GLU A 260 -8.41 -17.53 12.48
C GLU A 260 -9.16 -17.68 13.82
N GLY A 261 -10.22 -18.47 13.77
CA GLY A 261 -11.25 -18.53 14.77
C GLY A 261 -10.81 -18.80 16.21
N SER A 262 -11.30 -17.99 17.10
CA SER A 262 -11.74 -18.42 18.40
C SER A 262 -13.16 -17.93 18.64
N ARG A 263 -13.97 -18.75 19.30
CA ARG A 263 -15.43 -18.59 19.46
C ARG A 263 -15.89 -17.41 20.32
N SER A 264 -15.02 -16.48 20.72
CA SER A 264 -15.37 -15.49 21.76
C SER A 264 -15.17 -14.01 21.45
N SER A 265 -14.72 -13.60 20.28
CA SER A 265 -14.72 -12.18 19.95
C SER A 265 -14.90 -11.93 18.45
N GLN A 266 -16.13 -11.62 18.05
CA GLN A 266 -16.39 -11.07 16.71
C GLN A 266 -15.91 -9.60 16.70
N ILE A 267 -14.81 -9.35 16.01
CA ILE A 267 -14.38 -7.99 15.67
C ILE A 267 -15.15 -7.61 14.41
N ALA A 268 -16.08 -6.68 14.51
CA ALA A 268 -16.74 -6.11 13.35
C ALA A 268 -15.87 -4.97 12.80
N LEU A 269 -15.32 -5.18 11.62
CA LEU A 269 -14.55 -4.19 10.89
C LEU A 269 -15.46 -3.44 9.92
N GLN A 270 -15.63 -2.15 10.12
CA GLN A 270 -16.20 -1.28 9.10
C GLN A 270 -15.08 -0.72 8.23
N VAL A 271 -14.91 -1.29 7.05
CA VAL A 271 -13.94 -0.82 6.05
C VAL A 271 -14.66 0.08 5.07
N LEU A 272 -14.27 1.34 5.03
CA LEU A 272 -14.66 2.25 3.96
C LEU A 272 -13.61 2.13 2.86
N LEU A 273 -14.00 1.46 1.78
CA LEU A 273 -13.23 1.40 0.54
C LEU A 273 -13.84 2.40 -0.43
N GLU A 274 -13.17 3.52 -0.65
CA GLU A 274 -13.60 4.44 -1.70
C GLU A 274 -12.99 4.08 -3.05
N ARG A 275 -13.84 4.12 -4.06
CA ARG A 275 -13.48 3.89 -5.46
C ARG A 275 -12.64 5.04 -5.98
N TRP A 276 -11.44 4.74 -6.45
CA TRP A 276 -10.77 5.59 -7.43
C TRP A 276 -11.01 5.03 -8.83
N THR A 277 -11.90 5.66 -9.57
CA THR A 277 -11.87 5.66 -11.02
C THR A 277 -11.28 6.99 -11.45
N THR A 278 -10.67 7.04 -12.62
CA THR A 278 -10.14 8.24 -13.29
C THR A 278 -11.13 9.43 -13.36
N TYR A 279 -12.36 9.26 -12.86
CA TYR A 279 -13.43 10.25 -12.83
C TYR A 279 -13.65 10.93 -11.47
N SER A 280 -13.00 10.50 -10.39
CA SER A 280 -13.35 11.00 -9.04
C SER A 280 -12.69 12.32 -8.64
N CYS A 281 -11.94 12.95 -9.52
CA CYS A 281 -11.56 14.36 -9.33
C CYS A 281 -12.80 15.31 -9.38
N GLN A 282 -13.96 14.82 -9.82
CA GLN A 282 -15.18 15.60 -9.89
C GLN A 282 -15.97 15.64 -8.56
N THR A 283 -15.80 14.67 -7.68
CA THR A 283 -16.59 14.58 -6.42
C THR A 283 -15.97 15.33 -5.26
N ALA A 284 -14.69 15.68 -5.32
CA ALA A 284 -14.02 16.44 -4.26
C ALA A 284 -14.18 17.97 -4.41
N VAL A 285 -15.01 18.46 -5.32
CA VAL A 285 -15.18 19.89 -5.66
C VAL A 285 -16.65 20.31 -5.80
N GLN A 286 -17.57 19.58 -5.19
CA GLN A 286 -18.93 20.11 -4.98
C GLN A 286 -19.11 20.63 -3.57
#